data_d0a3bd4525426f494ead74c11f44e50a
#
_entry.id   d0a3bd4525426f494ead74c11f44e50a
#
_cell.length_a   1.000
_cell.length_b   1.000
_cell.length_c   1.000
_cell.angle_alpha   90.00
_cell.angle_beta   90.00
_cell.angle_gamma   90.00
#
_symmetry.space_group_name_H-M   'P 1'
#
loop_
_entity.id
_entity.type
_entity.pdbx_description
1 polymer ?
#
loop_
_entity_poly.entity_id
_entity_poly.type
_entity_poly.pdbx_seq_one_letter_code
_entity_poly.pdbx_strand_id
1 'polypeptide(L)'
;RDWSSDVCSSDLVGKSVLLGMMARYTEAEIIVVGLIGERGREVKEFIEQILGEEGRRRSAVIAAPADTSPLMRLQGAAYATSVAEYFRDQGKQVLLIMDSLTRYAMAQREIALAIGEPPVTRGYPPSVFARLPQLVERAGNGPDGGGSITAFYTVLAEGDDQQDPIADSARAILDGH
;
A
#
# COMPACT_ATOMS: atom_id res chain seq x y z
N ARG A 1 24.66 -15.27 16.67
CA ARG A 1 24.40 -14.36 15.54
C ARG A 1 23.27 -14.99 14.74
N ASP A 2 22.06 -14.62 15.09
CA ASP A 2 20.88 -15.12 14.40
C ASP A 2 20.67 -14.36 13.11
N TRP A 3 21.09 -14.96 12.02
CA TRP A 3 20.88 -14.50 10.66
C TRP A 3 19.49 -14.90 10.13
N SER A 4 18.70 -15.59 10.93
CA SER A 4 17.46 -16.21 10.47
C SER A 4 16.24 -15.30 10.46
N SER A 5 16.25 -14.14 11.12
CA SER A 5 15.10 -13.27 11.20
C SER A 5 15.08 -12.13 10.16
N ASP A 6 16.24 -11.80 9.57
CA ASP A 6 16.33 -10.65 8.65
C ASP A 6 16.19 -11.01 7.16
N VAL A 7 16.21 -12.29 6.83
CA VAL A 7 16.20 -12.78 5.45
C VAL A 7 14.77 -13.10 4.95
N CYS A 8 13.77 -13.07 5.81
CA CYS A 8 12.42 -13.53 5.52
C CYS A 8 11.46 -12.40 5.07
N SER A 9 11.95 -11.29 4.57
CA SER A 9 11.06 -10.27 4.07
C SER A 9 11.32 -9.97 2.60
N SER A 10 10.69 -9.02 2.09
CA SER A 10 10.58 -8.47 0.74
C SER A 10 11.75 -8.70 -0.25
N ASP A 11 12.99 -8.76 0.20
CA ASP A 11 14.15 -8.87 -0.70
C ASP A 11 14.22 -10.21 -1.45
N LEU A 12 13.76 -11.30 -0.83
CA LEU A 12 13.71 -12.63 -1.46
C LEU A 12 12.68 -12.74 -2.58
N VAL A 13 11.65 -11.90 -2.55
CA VAL A 13 10.56 -11.92 -3.53
C VAL A 13 10.76 -10.89 -4.64
N GLY A 14 11.76 -10.00 -4.52
CA GLY A 14 12.00 -8.92 -5.48
C GLY A 14 10.88 -7.87 -5.53
N LYS A 15 10.01 -7.81 -4.51
CA LYS A 15 8.85 -6.90 -4.44
C LYS A 15 9.27 -5.44 -4.64
N SER A 16 10.23 -4.96 -3.85
CA SER A 16 10.66 -3.58 -3.89
C SER A 16 11.30 -3.20 -5.23
N VAL A 17 12.07 -4.11 -5.81
CA VAL A 17 12.66 -3.95 -7.15
C VAL A 17 11.56 -3.85 -8.21
N LEU A 18 10.57 -4.74 -8.15
CA LEU A 18 9.43 -4.72 -9.08
C LEU A 18 8.65 -3.39 -8.98
N LEU A 19 8.31 -2.95 -7.77
CA LEU A 19 7.64 -1.66 -7.55
C LEU A 19 8.47 -0.49 -8.07
N GLY A 20 9.79 -0.53 -7.89
CA GLY A 20 10.70 0.47 -8.42
C GLY A 20 10.77 0.46 -9.95
N MET A 21 10.75 -0.71 -10.57
CA MET A 21 10.67 -0.83 -12.04
C MET A 21 9.36 -0.24 -12.56
N MET A 22 8.23 -0.57 -11.93
CA MET A 22 6.94 0.01 -12.28
C MET A 22 6.97 1.55 -12.19
N ALA A 23 7.53 2.09 -11.10
CA ALA A 23 7.67 3.54 -10.93
C ALA A 23 8.59 4.18 -11.98
N ARG A 24 9.69 3.53 -12.37
CA ARG A 24 10.64 4.09 -13.34
C ARG A 24 10.11 4.07 -14.78
N TYR A 25 9.46 2.98 -15.17
CA TYR A 25 9.07 2.72 -16.56
C TYR A 25 7.61 3.02 -16.88
N THR A 26 6.85 3.51 -15.91
CA THR A 26 5.46 3.93 -16.15
C THR A 26 5.38 5.16 -17.04
N GLU A 27 4.37 5.19 -17.89
CA GLU A 27 4.00 6.38 -18.67
C GLU A 27 3.16 7.38 -17.86
N ALA A 28 2.79 7.05 -16.62
CA ALA A 28 2.05 7.94 -15.74
C ALA A 28 2.84 9.25 -15.50
N GLU A 29 2.12 10.36 -15.55
CA GLU A 29 2.71 11.69 -15.34
C GLU A 29 3.14 11.91 -13.90
N ILE A 30 2.38 11.37 -12.96
CA ILE A 30 2.58 11.48 -11.51
C ILE A 30 2.61 10.09 -10.90
N ILE A 31 3.53 9.88 -9.97
CA ILE A 31 3.62 8.66 -9.19
C ILE A 31 3.36 9.02 -7.73
N VAL A 32 2.45 8.31 -7.09
CA VAL A 32 2.20 8.42 -5.64
C VAL A 32 2.55 7.09 -4.99
N VAL A 33 3.42 7.13 -4.01
CA VAL A 33 3.87 5.93 -3.29
C VAL A 33 3.46 6.04 -1.83
N GLY A 34 2.63 5.11 -1.36
CA GLY A 34 2.28 4.93 0.04
C GLY A 34 3.07 3.76 0.63
N LEU A 35 4.06 4.04 1.46
CA LEU A 35 4.84 3.04 2.19
C LEU A 35 4.28 2.91 3.61
N ILE A 36 3.40 1.92 3.81
CA ILE A 36 2.61 1.77 5.03
C ILE A 36 3.10 0.58 5.85
N GLY A 37 3.65 0.84 7.01
CA GLY A 37 4.12 -0.19 7.94
C GLY A 37 5.42 -0.87 7.53
N GLU A 38 6.15 -0.32 6.56
CA GLU A 38 7.48 -0.80 6.18
C GLU A 38 8.54 -0.32 7.19
N ARG A 39 9.68 -1.00 7.25
CA ARG A 39 10.77 -0.59 8.14
C ARG A 39 11.40 0.71 7.64
N GLY A 40 11.82 1.59 8.55
CA GLY A 40 12.42 2.88 8.17
C GLY A 40 13.62 2.78 7.23
N ARG A 41 14.45 1.72 7.35
CA ARG A 41 15.56 1.46 6.42
C ARG A 41 15.07 1.11 5.01
N GLU A 42 13.98 0.34 4.89
CA GLU A 42 13.40 -0.06 3.61
C GLU A 42 12.76 1.14 2.91
N VAL A 43 12.11 2.02 3.68
CA VAL A 43 11.60 3.30 3.19
C VAL A 43 12.73 4.15 2.60
N LYS A 44 13.84 4.28 3.31
CA LYS A 44 15.02 5.03 2.85
C LYS A 44 15.62 4.43 1.58
N GLU A 45 15.83 3.12 1.58
CA GLU A 45 16.37 2.39 0.42
C GLU A 45 15.47 2.54 -0.81
N PHE A 46 14.15 2.42 -0.63
CA PHE A 46 13.18 2.61 -1.72
C PHE A 46 13.31 4.00 -2.34
N ILE A 47 13.36 5.04 -1.52
CA ILE A 47 13.45 6.43 -1.99
C ILE A 47 14.79 6.72 -2.66
N GLU A 48 15.89 6.30 -2.05
CA GLU A 48 17.23 6.68 -2.50
C GLU A 48 17.76 5.82 -3.65
N GLN A 49 17.51 4.50 -3.59
CA GLN A 49 18.10 3.54 -4.52
C GLN A 49 17.11 3.04 -5.56
N ILE A 50 15.89 2.71 -5.14
CA ILE A 50 14.92 2.06 -5.99
C ILE A 50 14.21 3.06 -6.90
N LEU A 51 13.66 4.16 -6.38
CA LEU A 51 13.06 5.22 -7.18
C LEU A 51 14.10 5.93 -8.06
N GLY A 52 15.28 6.15 -7.53
CA GLY A 52 16.31 6.93 -8.20
C GLY A 52 15.96 8.41 -8.34
N GLU A 53 16.84 9.17 -8.97
CA GLU A 53 16.66 10.63 -9.07
C GLU A 53 15.51 11.03 -9.99
N GLU A 54 15.39 10.38 -11.13
CA GLU A 54 14.32 10.66 -12.10
C GLU A 54 12.93 10.29 -11.56
N GLY A 55 12.80 9.10 -10.95
CA GLY A 55 11.56 8.67 -10.32
C GLY A 55 11.13 9.64 -9.21
N ARG A 56 12.07 10.13 -8.38
CA ARG A 56 11.77 11.09 -7.31
C ARG A 56 11.23 12.43 -7.81
N ARG A 57 11.67 12.90 -8.98
CA ARG A 57 11.22 14.20 -9.51
C ARG A 57 9.74 14.27 -9.84
N ARG A 58 9.13 13.12 -10.16
CA ARG A 58 7.70 13.01 -10.49
C ARG A 58 6.90 12.20 -9.48
N SER A 59 7.49 11.93 -8.30
CA SER A 59 6.86 11.12 -7.26
C SER A 59 6.55 11.93 -6.01
N ALA A 60 5.40 11.66 -5.42
CA ALA A 60 5.06 11.99 -4.04
C ALA A 60 5.13 10.71 -3.20
N VAL A 61 5.99 10.70 -2.18
CA VAL A 61 6.15 9.55 -1.29
C VAL A 61 5.57 9.87 0.08
N ILE A 62 4.59 9.10 0.49
CA ILE A 62 3.97 9.13 1.80
C ILE A 62 4.42 7.91 2.58
N ALA A 63 5.19 8.12 3.64
CA ALA A 63 5.69 7.03 4.48
C ALA A 63 5.08 7.08 5.87
N ALA A 64 4.51 5.96 6.31
CA ALA A 64 4.09 5.72 7.68
C ALA A 64 4.76 4.42 8.16
N PRO A 65 5.99 4.49 8.69
CA PRO A 65 6.78 3.32 9.06
C PRO A 65 6.15 2.47 10.16
N ALA A 66 6.67 1.25 10.33
CA ALA A 66 6.14 0.26 11.26
C ALA A 66 6.15 0.70 12.74
N ASP A 67 7.05 1.59 13.11
CA ASP A 67 7.18 2.17 14.44
C ASP A 67 6.22 3.34 14.71
N THR A 68 5.44 3.76 13.71
CA THR A 68 4.38 4.76 13.89
C THR A 68 3.11 4.13 14.47
N SER A 69 2.24 4.96 15.07
CA SER A 69 0.98 4.46 15.61
C SER A 69 0.07 3.85 14.53
N PRO A 70 -0.83 2.92 14.89
CA PRO A 70 -1.80 2.37 13.95
C PRO A 70 -2.62 3.45 13.24
N LEU A 71 -3.00 4.50 13.97
CA LEU A 71 -3.75 5.61 13.41
C LEU A 71 -2.95 6.34 12.32
N MET A 72 -1.66 6.59 12.55
CA MET A 72 -0.79 7.21 11.55
C MET A 72 -0.64 6.35 10.29
N ARG A 73 -0.56 5.03 10.44
CA ARG A 73 -0.52 4.10 9.31
C ARG A 73 -1.81 4.14 8.49
N LEU A 74 -2.98 4.18 9.14
CA LEU A 74 -4.26 4.36 8.44
C LEU A 74 -4.36 5.70 7.72
N GLN A 75 -3.99 6.78 8.40
CA GLN A 75 -3.99 8.12 7.82
C GLN A 75 -2.99 8.27 6.68
N GLY A 76 -1.83 7.63 6.78
CA GLY A 76 -0.84 7.60 5.71
C GLY A 76 -1.38 7.00 4.42
N ALA A 77 -2.09 5.87 4.50
CA ALA A 77 -2.73 5.25 3.34
C ALA A 77 -3.84 6.13 2.75
N ALA A 78 -4.71 6.69 3.60
CA ALA A 78 -5.76 7.60 3.18
C ALA A 78 -5.19 8.88 2.53
N TYR A 79 -4.11 9.41 3.08
CA TYR A 79 -3.44 10.61 2.56
C TYR A 79 -2.76 10.34 1.20
N ALA A 80 -2.07 9.20 1.05
CA ALA A 80 -1.50 8.81 -0.23
C ALA A 80 -2.59 8.73 -1.32
N THR A 81 -3.72 8.12 -1.01
CA THR A 81 -4.87 8.04 -1.92
C THR A 81 -5.43 9.43 -2.24
N SER A 82 -5.56 10.32 -1.25
CA SER A 82 -6.03 11.70 -1.47
C SER A 82 -5.08 12.52 -2.34
N VAL A 83 -3.76 12.33 -2.21
CA VAL A 83 -2.78 12.96 -3.09
C VAL A 83 -2.94 12.45 -4.53
N ALA A 84 -3.18 11.16 -4.73
CA ALA A 84 -3.45 10.60 -6.05
C ALA A 84 -4.75 11.18 -6.65
N GLU A 85 -5.82 11.28 -5.86
CA GLU A 85 -7.09 11.90 -6.28
C GLU A 85 -6.90 13.36 -6.68
N TYR A 86 -6.13 14.12 -5.92
CA TYR A 86 -5.84 15.52 -6.23
C TYR A 86 -5.24 15.70 -7.63
N PHE A 87 -4.29 14.87 -8.00
CA PHE A 87 -3.70 14.95 -9.35
C PHE A 87 -4.63 14.39 -10.43
N ARG A 88 -5.35 13.32 -10.15
CA ARG A 88 -6.39 12.79 -11.06
C ARG A 88 -7.41 13.88 -11.41
N ASP A 89 -7.89 14.61 -10.41
CA ASP A 89 -8.92 15.64 -10.59
C ASP A 89 -8.40 16.86 -11.38
N GLN A 90 -7.08 16.98 -11.52
CA GLN A 90 -6.43 17.93 -12.43
C GLN A 90 -6.20 17.36 -13.85
N GLY A 91 -6.76 16.22 -14.16
CA GLY A 91 -6.65 15.59 -15.48
C GLY A 91 -5.36 14.77 -15.68
N LYS A 92 -4.61 14.47 -14.61
CA LYS A 92 -3.35 13.73 -14.70
C LYS A 92 -3.54 12.22 -14.70
N GLN A 93 -2.65 11.53 -15.40
CA GLN A 93 -2.49 10.07 -15.30
C GLN A 93 -1.59 9.76 -14.11
N VAL A 94 -2.17 9.13 -13.09
CA VAL A 94 -1.51 8.87 -11.81
C VAL A 94 -1.28 7.36 -11.63
N LEU A 95 -0.06 6.99 -11.27
CA LEU A 95 0.26 5.67 -10.74
C LEU A 95 0.27 5.75 -9.21
N LEU A 96 -0.61 5.03 -8.55
CA LEU A 96 -0.59 4.84 -7.09
C LEU A 96 0.01 3.49 -6.76
N ILE A 97 1.09 3.49 -5.99
CA ILE A 97 1.69 2.26 -5.42
C ILE A 97 1.44 2.28 -3.91
N MET A 98 0.74 1.29 -3.39
CA MET A 98 0.46 1.15 -1.95
C MET A 98 1.11 -0.11 -1.40
N ASP A 99 2.14 0.05 -0.61
CA ASP A 99 2.87 -1.03 0.05
C ASP A 99 2.76 -0.90 1.57
N SER A 100 1.91 -1.67 2.26
CA SER A 100 1.05 -2.74 1.77
C SER A 100 -0.37 -2.68 2.35
N LEU A 101 -1.34 -3.28 1.67
CA LEU A 101 -2.70 -3.45 2.22
C LEU A 101 -2.71 -4.31 3.49
N THR A 102 -1.84 -5.29 3.59
CA THR A 102 -1.73 -6.12 4.80
C THR A 102 -1.37 -5.27 6.02
N ARG A 103 -0.43 -4.34 5.89
CA ARG A 103 -0.04 -3.45 6.98
C ARG A 103 -1.14 -2.45 7.34
N TYR A 104 -1.89 -1.98 6.35
CA TYR A 104 -3.10 -1.19 6.57
C TYR A 104 -4.15 -1.98 7.35
N ALA A 105 -4.44 -3.21 6.94
CA ALA A 105 -5.38 -4.10 7.62
C ALA A 105 -4.96 -4.41 9.07
N MET A 106 -3.67 -4.64 9.30
CA MET A 106 -3.13 -4.85 10.65
C MET A 106 -3.30 -3.61 11.53
N ALA A 107 -3.08 -2.41 11.01
CA ALA A 107 -3.30 -1.17 11.75
C ALA A 107 -4.78 -0.99 12.12
N GLN A 108 -5.69 -1.27 11.21
CA GLN A 108 -7.13 -1.25 11.49
C GLN A 108 -7.52 -2.29 12.54
N ARG A 109 -6.95 -3.50 12.44
CA ARG A 109 -7.15 -4.55 13.45
C ARG A 109 -6.73 -4.11 14.84
N GLU A 110 -5.54 -3.50 14.98
CA GLU A 110 -5.04 -3.01 16.26
C GLU A 110 -6.02 -2.01 16.91
N ILE A 111 -6.55 -1.07 16.13
CA ILE A 111 -7.51 -0.07 16.61
C ILE A 111 -8.84 -0.72 16.99
N ALA A 112 -9.38 -1.57 16.11
CA ALA A 112 -10.67 -2.20 16.32
C ALA A 112 -10.66 -3.10 17.56
N LEU A 113 -9.63 -3.90 17.77
CA LEU A 113 -9.48 -4.71 18.98
C LEU A 113 -9.33 -3.84 20.24
N ALA A 114 -8.61 -2.72 20.17
CA ALA A 114 -8.43 -1.81 21.30
C ALA A 114 -9.75 -1.15 21.77
N ILE A 115 -10.68 -0.93 20.86
CA ILE A 115 -12.03 -0.41 21.19
C ILE A 115 -13.06 -1.51 21.49
N GLY A 116 -12.63 -2.79 21.54
CA GLY A 116 -13.47 -3.91 21.94
C GLY A 116 -14.27 -4.56 20.80
N GLU A 117 -13.97 -4.29 19.53
CA GLU A 117 -14.60 -5.00 18.42
C GLU A 117 -14.15 -6.47 18.41
N PRO A 118 -15.07 -7.46 18.39
CA PRO A 118 -14.69 -8.85 18.45
C PRO A 118 -14.05 -9.33 17.13
N PRO A 119 -12.99 -10.13 17.19
CA PRO A 119 -12.41 -10.75 16.01
C PRO A 119 -13.34 -11.85 15.46
N VAL A 120 -13.42 -11.97 14.13
CA VAL A 120 -14.26 -12.98 13.46
C VAL A 120 -13.46 -13.93 12.56
N THR A 121 -12.49 -13.44 11.81
CA THR A 121 -11.72 -14.26 10.88
C THR A 121 -10.23 -14.11 11.15
N ARG A 122 -9.58 -15.19 11.58
CA ARG A 122 -8.14 -15.23 11.91
C ARG A 122 -7.67 -14.02 12.75
N GLY A 123 -8.50 -13.61 13.69
CA GLY A 123 -8.22 -12.47 14.57
C GLY A 123 -8.48 -11.09 13.97
N TYR A 124 -9.03 -11.01 12.76
CA TYR A 124 -9.44 -9.73 12.16
C TYR A 124 -10.91 -9.42 12.48
N PRO A 125 -11.21 -8.22 13.00
CA PRO A 125 -12.56 -7.73 13.20
C PRO A 125 -13.27 -7.39 11.87
N PRO A 126 -14.63 -7.37 11.84
CA PRO A 126 -15.41 -7.05 10.64
C PRO A 126 -15.07 -5.70 9.99
N SER A 127 -14.75 -4.70 10.80
CA SER A 127 -14.43 -3.35 10.31
C SER A 127 -13.22 -3.32 9.37
N VAL A 128 -12.29 -4.26 9.49
CA VAL A 128 -11.13 -4.39 8.59
C VAL A 128 -11.61 -4.67 7.16
N PHE A 129 -12.50 -5.63 7.01
CA PHE A 129 -13.04 -6.04 5.70
C PHE A 129 -13.98 -4.98 5.10
N ALA A 130 -14.64 -4.18 5.93
CA ALA A 130 -15.45 -3.05 5.45
C ALA A 130 -14.59 -1.88 4.95
N ARG A 131 -13.41 -1.66 5.54
CA ARG A 131 -12.54 -0.52 5.19
C ARG A 131 -11.65 -0.78 3.98
N LEU A 132 -11.27 -2.03 3.70
CA LEU A 132 -10.44 -2.36 2.55
C LEU A 132 -11.07 -1.91 1.22
N PRO A 133 -12.34 -2.27 0.90
CA PRO A 133 -13.00 -1.78 -0.30
C PRO A 133 -13.07 -0.25 -0.36
N GLN A 134 -13.40 0.39 0.75
CA GLN A 134 -13.50 1.86 0.84
C GLN A 134 -12.19 2.57 0.46
N LEU A 135 -11.04 1.97 0.78
CA LEU A 135 -9.75 2.51 0.37
C LEU A 135 -9.47 2.26 -1.13
N VAL A 136 -9.70 1.02 -1.57
CA VAL A 136 -9.32 0.55 -2.91
C VAL A 136 -10.20 1.17 -4.00
N GLU A 137 -11.51 1.30 -3.77
CA GLU A 137 -12.47 1.85 -4.73
C GLU A 137 -12.27 3.35 -5.04
N ARG A 138 -11.42 4.03 -4.29
CA ARG A 138 -11.03 5.43 -4.58
C ARG A 138 -10.09 5.56 -5.79
N ALA A 139 -9.43 4.49 -6.19
CA ALA A 139 -8.67 4.44 -7.43
C ALA A 139 -9.62 4.34 -8.66
N GLY A 140 -9.10 4.63 -9.84
CA GLY A 140 -9.84 4.54 -11.09
C GLY A 140 -9.98 5.88 -11.81
N ASN A 141 -10.90 5.93 -12.75
CA ASN A 141 -11.09 7.10 -13.60
C ASN A 141 -11.74 8.26 -12.83
N GLY A 142 -11.30 9.46 -13.15
CA GLY A 142 -11.98 10.69 -12.77
C GLY A 142 -13.27 10.93 -13.58
N PRO A 143 -13.97 12.05 -13.34
CA PRO A 143 -15.11 12.43 -14.14
C PRO A 143 -14.73 12.65 -15.60
N ASP A 144 -15.72 12.70 -16.49
CA ASP A 144 -15.52 12.83 -17.94
C ASP A 144 -14.53 13.94 -18.30
N GLY A 145 -13.48 13.57 -19.04
CA GLY A 145 -12.37 14.48 -19.37
C GLY A 145 -11.32 14.66 -18.26
N GLY A 146 -11.48 13.98 -17.14
CA GLY A 146 -10.52 13.95 -16.03
C GLY A 146 -9.36 12.96 -16.25
N GLY A 147 -8.46 12.92 -15.28
CA GLY A 147 -7.37 11.95 -15.23
C GLY A 147 -7.81 10.58 -14.74
N SER A 148 -6.84 9.72 -14.50
CA SER A 148 -7.09 8.40 -13.92
C SER A 148 -6.04 8.03 -12.86
N ILE A 149 -6.42 7.12 -11.96
CA ILE A 149 -5.51 6.48 -11.03
C ILE A 149 -5.42 5.00 -11.39
N THR A 150 -4.26 4.55 -11.84
CA THR A 150 -3.92 3.13 -11.88
C THR A 150 -3.24 2.79 -10.57
N ALA A 151 -3.82 1.89 -9.80
CA ALA A 151 -3.32 1.55 -8.47
C ALA A 151 -2.77 0.12 -8.41
N PHE A 152 -1.60 -0.01 -7.78
CA PHE A 152 -1.01 -1.29 -7.43
C PHE A 152 -0.91 -1.40 -5.91
N TYR A 153 -1.52 -2.45 -5.39
CA TYR A 153 -1.51 -2.77 -3.98
C TYR A 153 -0.73 -4.04 -3.73
N THR A 154 0.23 -4.00 -2.82
CA THR A 154 0.88 -5.24 -2.38
C THR A 154 0.12 -5.86 -1.23
N VAL A 155 0.07 -7.18 -1.22
CA VAL A 155 -0.49 -7.98 -0.14
C VAL A 155 0.58 -8.98 0.30
N LEU A 156 0.86 -9.01 1.59
CA LEU A 156 1.83 -9.91 2.19
C LEU A 156 1.07 -11.11 2.78
N ALA A 157 1.22 -12.27 2.19
CA ALA A 157 0.74 -13.52 2.78
C ALA A 157 1.88 -14.17 3.60
N GLU A 158 1.56 -14.80 4.72
CA GLU A 158 2.53 -15.57 5.51
C GLU A 158 2.78 -16.92 4.84
N GLY A 159 3.97 -17.11 4.28
CA GLY A 159 4.34 -18.34 3.57
C GLY A 159 3.46 -18.58 2.35
N ASP A 160 3.15 -19.86 2.09
CA ASP A 160 2.25 -20.30 1.01
C ASP A 160 0.76 -20.31 1.44
N ASP A 161 0.38 -19.51 2.45
CA ASP A 161 -0.99 -19.48 2.94
C ASP A 161 -1.95 -18.83 1.94
N GLN A 162 -2.51 -19.66 1.07
CA GLN A 162 -3.52 -19.25 0.10
C GLN A 162 -4.86 -18.84 0.74
N GLN A 163 -5.05 -19.11 2.03
CA GLN A 163 -6.27 -18.80 2.79
C GLN A 163 -6.10 -17.56 3.68
N ASP A 164 -5.12 -16.70 3.41
CA ASP A 164 -4.99 -15.42 4.12
C ASP A 164 -6.22 -14.55 3.86
N PRO A 165 -6.96 -14.12 4.91
CA PRO A 165 -8.23 -13.41 4.74
C PRO A 165 -8.06 -12.03 4.09
N ILE A 166 -6.90 -11.39 4.23
CA ILE A 166 -6.62 -10.11 3.57
C ILE A 166 -6.32 -10.33 2.10
N ALA A 167 -5.57 -11.39 1.76
CA ALA A 167 -5.33 -11.76 0.37
C ALA A 167 -6.63 -12.13 -0.35
N ASP A 168 -7.51 -12.91 0.29
CA ASP A 168 -8.81 -13.26 -0.29
C ASP A 168 -9.72 -12.03 -0.45
N SER A 169 -9.75 -11.15 0.55
CA SER A 169 -10.50 -9.90 0.44
C SER A 169 -9.95 -9.02 -0.68
N ALA A 170 -8.62 -8.91 -0.80
CA ALA A 170 -8.00 -8.13 -1.86
C ALA A 170 -8.33 -8.68 -3.26
N ARG A 171 -8.25 -10.00 -3.45
CA ARG A 171 -8.65 -10.64 -4.72
C ARG A 171 -10.11 -10.39 -5.09
N ALA A 172 -10.99 -10.29 -4.10
CA ALA A 172 -12.42 -10.06 -4.34
C ALA A 172 -12.74 -8.62 -4.75
N ILE A 173 -11.89 -7.64 -4.42
CA ILE A 173 -12.15 -6.20 -4.65
C ILE A 173 -11.24 -5.57 -5.71
N LEU A 174 -10.16 -6.23 -6.10
CA LEU A 174 -9.24 -5.74 -7.14
C LEU A 174 -9.65 -6.29 -8.51
N ASP A 175 -9.54 -5.45 -9.55
CA ASP A 175 -9.88 -5.83 -10.93
C ASP A 175 -8.92 -6.85 -11.54
N GLY A 176 -7.71 -6.98 -10.98
CA GLY A 176 -6.69 -7.93 -11.42
C GLY A 176 -5.77 -8.36 -10.27
N HIS A 177 -5.27 -9.57 -10.35
CA HIS A 177 -4.37 -10.15 -9.35
C HIS A 177 -3.43 -11.19 -9.99
#